data_3b07509b54947388c6eb1fc38f7b0b00
#
_entry.id   3b07509b54947388c6eb1fc38f7b0b00
#
_cell.length_a   1.000
_cell.length_b   1.000
_cell.length_c   1.000
_cell.angle_alpha   90.00
_cell.angle_beta   90.00
_cell.angle_gamma   90.00
#
_symmetry.space_group_name_H-M   'P 1'
#
loop_
_entity.id
_entity.type
_entity.pdbx_description
1 polymer ?
#
loop_
_entity_poly.entity_id
_entity_poly.type
_entity_poly.pdbx_seq_one_letter_code
_entity_poly.pdbx_strand_id
1 'polypeptide(L)'
;MDSMIGYKNDKYLYFGRFAAKLDDVVNFIPARIGGCLMVASAGIAQFAEKCNTKDKTNSHYSIGNAWKIFKSDRKKHSSPNAAQTESACAGALKVALSGDNYYFGKLVHKPQIGEAIRPLEAGDIGRSNILLYITAFLMVIIVLLIRLIIMLAVR
;
A
#
# COMPACT_ATOMS: atom_id res chain seq x y z
N MET A 1 9.64 9.76 -12.22
CA MET A 1 10.51 9.43 -13.38
C MET A 1 9.87 8.37 -14.25
N ASP A 2 9.46 7.25 -13.72
CA ASP A 2 8.86 6.14 -14.45
C ASP A 2 7.59 6.54 -15.21
N SER A 3 6.66 7.23 -14.60
CA SER A 3 5.38 7.67 -15.21
C SER A 3 5.53 8.59 -16.42
N MET A 4 6.68 9.24 -16.62
CA MET A 4 6.90 10.15 -17.73
C MET A 4 7.75 9.54 -18.85
N ILE A 5 8.67 8.66 -18.52
CA ILE A 5 9.70 8.16 -19.45
C ILE A 5 9.72 6.62 -19.50
N GLY A 6 9.15 5.94 -18.50
CA GLY A 6 9.16 4.47 -18.37
C GLY A 6 8.20 3.73 -19.31
N TYR A 7 7.31 4.44 -20.01
CA TYR A 7 6.47 3.85 -21.05
C TYR A 7 7.33 3.39 -22.23
N LYS A 8 7.02 2.20 -22.78
CA LYS A 8 7.65 1.62 -23.96
C LYS A 8 7.37 2.50 -25.19
N ASN A 9 8.03 3.65 -25.25
CA ASN A 9 8.01 4.55 -26.38
C ASN A 9 9.31 4.32 -27.17
N ASP A 10 9.25 4.17 -28.49
CA ASP A 10 10.37 3.87 -29.35
C ASP A 10 11.55 4.85 -29.17
N LYS A 11 11.23 6.14 -28.92
CA LYS A 11 12.22 7.20 -28.72
C LYS A 11 13.03 7.05 -27.42
N TYR A 12 12.43 6.49 -26.36
CA TYR A 12 13.05 6.43 -25.01
C TYR A 12 13.14 5.02 -24.45
N LEU A 13 13.10 3.99 -25.28
CA LEU A 13 13.02 2.59 -24.87
C LEU A 13 14.10 2.17 -23.88
N TYR A 14 15.36 2.52 -24.16
CA TYR A 14 16.50 2.15 -23.29
C TYR A 14 16.60 3.05 -22.06
N PHE A 15 16.44 4.36 -22.25
CA PHE A 15 16.49 5.34 -21.16
C PHE A 15 15.31 5.15 -20.18
N GLY A 16 14.12 4.90 -20.70
CA GLY A 16 12.94 4.61 -19.90
C GLY A 16 13.08 3.33 -19.07
N ARG A 17 13.69 2.27 -19.64
CA ARG A 17 14.02 1.05 -18.87
C ARG A 17 15.00 1.29 -17.73
N PHE A 18 16.00 2.15 -17.95
CA PHE A 18 16.94 2.51 -16.90
C PHE A 18 16.23 3.31 -15.79
N ALA A 19 15.43 4.31 -16.17
CA ALA A 19 14.65 5.11 -15.23
C ALA A 19 13.70 4.26 -14.39
N ALA A 20 12.99 3.31 -15.00
CA ALA A 20 12.09 2.39 -14.31
C ALA A 20 12.83 1.49 -13.31
N LYS A 21 13.97 0.92 -13.70
CA LYS A 21 14.78 0.10 -12.79
C LYS A 21 15.36 0.91 -11.64
N LEU A 22 15.80 2.14 -11.90
CA LEU A 22 16.30 3.02 -10.85
C LEU A 22 15.20 3.37 -9.86
N ASP A 23 14.01 3.68 -10.34
CA ASP A 23 12.82 3.95 -9.52
C ASP A 23 12.49 2.72 -8.65
N ASP A 24 12.50 1.52 -9.21
CA ASP A 24 12.27 0.28 -8.46
C ASP A 24 13.31 0.07 -7.35
N VAL A 25 14.58 0.37 -7.60
CA VAL A 25 15.66 0.23 -6.60
C VAL A 25 15.53 1.27 -5.49
N VAL A 26 15.32 2.54 -5.83
CA VAL A 26 15.21 3.64 -4.85
C VAL A 26 13.99 3.44 -3.95
N ASN A 27 12.87 3.00 -4.52
CA ASN A 27 11.62 2.78 -3.79
C ASN A 27 11.56 1.41 -3.09
N PHE A 28 12.58 0.56 -3.23
CA PHE A 28 12.54 -0.80 -2.68
C PHE A 28 12.39 -0.83 -1.16
N ILE A 29 13.21 -0.09 -0.43
CA ILE A 29 13.15 -0.01 1.05
C ILE A 29 11.93 0.79 1.51
N PRO A 30 11.67 2.02 1.00
CA PRO A 30 10.49 2.79 1.39
C PRO A 30 9.16 2.06 1.21
N ALA A 31 8.98 1.33 0.11
CA ALA A 31 7.76 0.58 -0.14
C ALA A 31 7.50 -0.51 0.91
N ARG A 32 8.54 -1.21 1.36
CA ARG A 32 8.42 -2.27 2.38
C ARG A 32 8.11 -1.70 3.76
N ILE A 33 8.78 -0.61 4.12
CA ILE A 33 8.48 0.12 5.35
C ILE A 33 7.03 0.62 5.29
N GLY A 34 6.62 1.25 4.19
CA GLY A 34 5.25 1.71 3.97
C GLY A 34 4.21 0.59 4.09
N GLY A 35 4.47 -0.59 3.51
CA GLY A 35 3.58 -1.74 3.63
C GLY A 35 3.44 -2.24 5.07
N CYS A 36 4.53 -2.33 5.82
CA CYS A 36 4.50 -2.70 7.24
C CYS A 36 3.76 -1.65 8.08
N LEU A 37 4.00 -0.36 7.83
CA LEU A 37 3.30 0.73 8.52
C LEU A 37 1.81 0.76 8.17
N MET A 38 1.43 0.40 6.94
CA MET A 38 0.03 0.28 6.54
C MET A 38 -0.67 -0.85 7.32
N VAL A 39 -0.01 -1.97 7.57
CA VAL A 39 -0.54 -3.03 8.45
C VAL A 39 -0.69 -2.53 9.89
N ALA A 40 0.29 -1.80 10.41
CA ALA A 40 0.21 -1.21 11.74
C ALA A 40 -0.94 -0.18 11.84
N SER A 41 -1.11 0.64 10.80
CA SER A 41 -2.21 1.61 10.72
C SER A 41 -3.59 0.94 10.74
N ALA A 42 -3.72 -0.24 10.10
CA ALA A 42 -4.94 -1.03 10.17
C ALA A 42 -5.26 -1.47 11.60
N GLY A 43 -4.26 -1.80 12.42
CA GLY A 43 -4.43 -2.12 13.83
C GLY A 43 -4.91 -0.91 14.65
N ILE A 44 -4.30 0.26 14.42
CA ILE A 44 -4.70 1.51 15.09
C ILE A 44 -6.12 1.90 14.71
N ALA A 45 -6.45 1.87 13.41
CA ALA A 45 -7.80 2.17 12.92
C ALA A 45 -8.84 1.20 13.48
N GLN A 46 -8.53 -0.10 13.50
CA GLN A 46 -9.39 -1.12 14.09
C GLN A 46 -9.64 -0.86 15.58
N PHE A 47 -8.59 -0.51 16.32
CA PHE A 47 -8.72 -0.19 17.75
C PHE A 47 -9.55 1.06 17.98
N ALA A 48 -9.29 2.14 17.24
CA ALA A 48 -10.03 3.39 17.35
C ALA A 48 -11.52 3.20 17.02
N GLU A 49 -11.83 2.43 15.97
CA GLU A 49 -13.21 2.11 15.61
C GLU A 49 -13.93 1.33 16.72
N LYS A 50 -13.27 0.31 17.30
CA LYS A 50 -13.82 -0.49 18.39
C LYS A 50 -14.04 0.32 19.67
N CYS A 51 -13.24 1.34 19.93
CA CYS A 51 -13.43 2.25 21.06
C CYS A 51 -14.61 3.21 20.87
N ASN A 52 -14.87 3.60 19.61
CA ASN A 52 -15.89 4.60 19.28
C ASN A 52 -17.26 4.01 18.95
N THR A 53 -17.33 2.73 18.62
CA THR A 53 -18.57 2.05 18.22
C THR A 53 -19.08 1.15 19.33
N LYS A 54 -20.41 1.17 19.57
CA LYS A 54 -21.07 0.28 20.54
C LYS A 54 -20.98 -1.19 20.13
N ASP A 55 -20.89 -1.47 18.83
CA ASP A 55 -20.73 -2.79 18.26
C ASP A 55 -19.24 -3.14 18.11
N LYS A 56 -18.68 -3.82 19.11
CA LYS A 56 -17.27 -4.23 19.15
C LYS A 56 -16.93 -5.38 18.19
N THR A 57 -17.93 -6.03 17.59
CA THR A 57 -17.75 -7.23 16.75
C THR A 57 -17.51 -6.92 15.28
N ASN A 58 -18.07 -5.84 14.75
CA ASN A 58 -18.02 -5.51 13.32
C ASN A 58 -17.13 -4.31 13.02
N SER A 59 -15.80 -4.50 13.02
CA SER A 59 -14.89 -3.49 12.52
C SER A 59 -14.71 -3.59 11.01
N HIS A 60 -14.70 -2.44 10.32
CA HIS A 60 -14.36 -2.35 8.90
C HIS A 60 -12.89 -2.68 8.65
N TYR A 61 -12.04 -2.46 9.64
CA TYR A 61 -10.60 -2.73 9.56
C TYR A 61 -10.24 -4.07 10.22
N SER A 62 -9.21 -4.73 9.68
CA SER A 62 -8.67 -5.98 10.23
C SER A 62 -7.15 -6.04 10.09
N ILE A 63 -6.44 -5.93 11.22
CA ILE A 63 -4.97 -6.08 11.23
C ILE A 63 -4.53 -7.50 10.83
N GLY A 64 -5.23 -8.53 11.30
CA GLY A 64 -4.90 -9.93 10.97
C GLY A 64 -5.01 -10.21 9.48
N ASN A 65 -6.09 -9.73 8.84
CA ASN A 65 -6.27 -9.90 7.41
C ASN A 65 -5.31 -9.02 6.61
N ALA A 66 -5.04 -7.78 7.07
CA ALA A 66 -4.01 -6.92 6.48
C ALA A 66 -2.65 -7.62 6.41
N TRP A 67 -2.22 -8.24 7.51
CA TRP A 67 -0.96 -8.98 7.56
C TRP A 67 -0.96 -10.23 6.68
N LYS A 68 -2.06 -11.00 6.68
CA LYS A 68 -2.23 -12.19 5.84
C LYS A 68 -2.06 -11.84 4.36
N ILE A 69 -2.84 -10.86 3.88
CA ILE A 69 -2.83 -10.44 2.47
C ILE A 69 -1.53 -9.74 2.10
N PHE A 70 -0.97 -8.91 2.98
CA PHE A 70 0.35 -8.33 2.76
C PHE A 70 1.41 -9.40 2.51
N LYS A 71 1.44 -10.49 3.28
CA LYS A 71 2.42 -11.57 3.07
C LYS A 71 2.21 -12.34 1.78
N SER A 72 0.97 -12.64 1.40
CA SER A 72 0.64 -13.45 0.23
C SER A 72 0.73 -12.65 -1.08
N ASP A 73 0.26 -11.40 -1.07
CA ASP A 73 -0.06 -10.68 -2.31
C ASP A 73 0.91 -9.55 -2.66
N ARG A 74 1.80 -9.17 -1.75
CA ARG A 74 2.77 -8.07 -1.96
C ARG A 74 3.68 -8.19 -3.19
N LYS A 75 3.70 -9.35 -3.85
CA LYS A 75 4.49 -9.62 -5.05
C LYS A 75 3.65 -9.83 -6.31
N LYS A 76 2.34 -9.67 -6.22
CA LYS A 76 1.42 -9.94 -7.35
C LYS A 76 1.39 -8.82 -8.40
N HIS A 77 1.92 -7.64 -8.10
CA HIS A 77 1.97 -6.52 -9.06
C HIS A 77 3.22 -6.60 -9.94
N SER A 78 3.14 -6.03 -11.16
CA SER A 78 4.27 -5.95 -12.10
C SER A 78 5.46 -5.14 -11.57
N SER A 79 5.19 -4.06 -10.80
CA SER A 79 6.21 -3.36 -10.01
C SER A 79 6.41 -4.05 -8.67
N PRO A 80 7.65 -4.29 -8.22
CA PRO A 80 7.94 -4.94 -6.94
C PRO A 80 7.57 -4.08 -5.73
N ASN A 81 7.22 -2.81 -5.95
CA ASN A 81 6.95 -1.82 -4.92
C ASN A 81 5.46 -1.49 -4.75
N ALA A 82 4.68 -1.47 -5.83
CA ALA A 82 3.28 -1.05 -5.80
C ALA A 82 2.40 -1.91 -4.89
N ALA A 83 2.48 -3.24 -5.01
CA ALA A 83 1.64 -4.14 -4.24
C ALA A 83 1.94 -4.15 -2.72
N GLN A 84 2.99 -3.49 -2.24
CA GLN A 84 3.33 -3.50 -0.81
C GLN A 84 2.21 -2.84 0.03
N THR A 85 1.86 -1.62 -0.30
CA THR A 85 0.80 -0.87 0.40
C THR A 85 -0.59 -1.28 -0.07
N GLU A 86 -0.77 -1.57 -1.36
CA GLU A 86 -2.05 -2.02 -1.92
C GLU A 86 -2.55 -3.30 -1.26
N SER A 87 -1.69 -4.31 -1.11
CA SER A 87 -2.07 -5.57 -0.48
C SER A 87 -2.41 -5.41 1.01
N ALA A 88 -1.64 -4.59 1.73
CA ALA A 88 -1.94 -4.28 3.12
C ALA A 88 -3.29 -3.56 3.27
N CYS A 89 -3.58 -2.59 2.41
CA CYS A 89 -4.84 -1.85 2.40
C CYS A 89 -6.03 -2.74 2.02
N ALA A 90 -5.91 -3.54 0.94
CA ALA A 90 -6.93 -4.48 0.52
C ALA A 90 -7.28 -5.47 1.64
N GLY A 91 -6.25 -6.01 2.29
CA GLY A 91 -6.43 -6.90 3.44
C GLY A 91 -7.06 -6.19 4.63
N ALA A 92 -6.63 -4.97 4.96
CA ALA A 92 -7.19 -4.19 6.06
C ALA A 92 -8.69 -3.96 5.88
N LEU A 93 -9.11 -3.61 4.67
CA LEU A 93 -10.51 -3.31 4.33
C LEU A 93 -11.34 -4.56 3.97
N LYS A 94 -10.73 -5.74 3.89
CA LYS A 94 -11.40 -7.01 3.52
C LYS A 94 -12.02 -6.97 2.12
N VAL A 95 -11.38 -6.28 1.19
CA VAL A 95 -11.83 -6.12 -0.20
C VAL A 95 -10.79 -6.66 -1.16
N ALA A 96 -11.22 -6.95 -2.38
CA ALA A 96 -10.32 -7.27 -3.48
C ALA A 96 -10.13 -6.05 -4.38
N LEU A 97 -8.89 -5.81 -4.76
CA LEU A 97 -8.48 -4.75 -5.67
C LEU A 97 -7.86 -5.34 -6.93
N SER A 98 -7.76 -4.54 -7.98
CA SER A 98 -7.22 -4.96 -9.27
C SER A 98 -8.10 -6.05 -9.93
N GLY A 99 -7.51 -6.95 -10.70
CA GLY A 99 -8.24 -7.93 -11.50
C GLY A 99 -8.35 -7.51 -12.96
N ASP A 100 -9.14 -8.26 -13.70
CA ASP A 100 -9.34 -8.05 -15.13
C ASP A 100 -10.03 -6.72 -15.41
N ASN A 101 -9.49 -5.95 -16.36
CA ASN A 101 -10.06 -4.65 -16.72
C ASN A 101 -9.91 -4.36 -18.21
N TYR A 102 -10.82 -3.56 -18.76
CA TYR A 102 -10.75 -3.14 -20.16
C TYR A 102 -9.94 -1.85 -20.31
N TYR A 103 -8.87 -1.91 -21.10
CA TYR A 103 -8.07 -0.75 -21.50
C TYR A 103 -8.16 -0.57 -23.01
N PHE A 104 -8.67 0.55 -23.46
CA PHE A 104 -8.86 0.87 -24.90
C PHE A 104 -9.59 -0.25 -25.66
N GLY A 105 -10.65 -0.84 -25.04
CA GLY A 105 -11.45 -1.90 -25.64
C GLY A 105 -10.80 -3.30 -25.62
N LYS A 106 -9.60 -3.45 -25.07
CA LYS A 106 -8.92 -4.75 -24.89
C LYS A 106 -8.97 -5.19 -23.44
N LEU A 107 -9.35 -6.44 -23.22
CA LEU A 107 -9.30 -7.06 -21.89
C LEU A 107 -7.83 -7.27 -21.49
N VAL A 108 -7.45 -6.70 -20.37
CA VAL A 108 -6.12 -6.88 -19.77
C VAL A 108 -6.27 -7.65 -18.48
N HIS A 109 -5.72 -8.85 -18.44
CA HIS A 109 -5.69 -9.68 -17.25
C HIS A 109 -4.66 -9.17 -16.26
N LYS A 110 -5.10 -8.83 -15.05
CA LYS A 110 -4.22 -8.46 -13.94
C LYS A 110 -4.52 -9.36 -12.73
N PRO A 111 -3.50 -9.75 -11.96
CA PRO A 111 -3.73 -10.54 -10.77
C PRO A 111 -4.55 -9.73 -9.75
N GLN A 112 -5.50 -10.39 -9.14
CA GLN A 112 -6.30 -9.82 -8.06
C GLN A 112 -5.49 -9.75 -6.78
N ILE A 113 -5.58 -8.62 -6.07
CA ILE A 113 -4.92 -8.34 -4.80
C ILE A 113 -5.98 -8.28 -3.71
N GLY A 114 -5.81 -9.09 -2.66
CA GLY A 114 -6.79 -9.21 -1.58
C GLY A 114 -7.85 -10.27 -1.81
N GLU A 115 -8.69 -10.44 -0.81
CA GLU A 115 -9.83 -11.36 -0.81
C GLU A 115 -11.13 -10.55 -0.75
N ALA A 116 -12.07 -10.84 -1.65
CA ALA A 116 -13.40 -10.22 -1.68
C ALA A 116 -14.29 -10.79 -0.55
N ILE A 117 -13.95 -10.50 0.71
CA ILE A 117 -14.76 -10.92 1.87
C ILE A 117 -16.06 -10.11 1.92
N ARG A 118 -16.03 -8.88 1.43
CA ARG A 118 -17.18 -8.01 1.24
C ARG A 118 -17.07 -7.23 -0.08
N PRO A 119 -18.18 -6.72 -0.61
CA PRO A 119 -18.16 -5.89 -1.80
C PRO A 119 -17.45 -4.55 -1.50
N LEU A 120 -16.85 -3.96 -2.54
CA LEU A 120 -16.25 -2.64 -2.49
C LEU A 120 -17.35 -1.57 -2.44
N GLU A 121 -17.22 -0.61 -1.54
CA GLU A 121 -18.16 0.48 -1.32
C GLU A 121 -17.49 1.85 -1.55
N ALA A 122 -18.28 2.86 -1.90
CA ALA A 122 -17.76 4.24 -2.03
C ALA A 122 -17.13 4.76 -0.73
N GLY A 123 -17.62 4.32 0.43
CA GLY A 123 -17.05 4.63 1.75
C GLY A 123 -15.63 4.12 1.96
N ASP A 124 -15.16 3.14 1.18
CA ASP A 124 -13.80 2.60 1.30
C ASP A 124 -12.73 3.60 0.85
N ILE A 125 -13.10 4.58 0.02
CA ILE A 125 -12.21 5.70 -0.31
C ILE A 125 -11.85 6.48 0.97
N GLY A 126 -12.83 6.82 1.79
CA GLY A 126 -12.59 7.50 3.07
C GLY A 126 -11.81 6.62 4.06
N ARG A 127 -12.14 5.32 4.13
CA ARG A 127 -11.45 4.36 4.99
C ARG A 127 -9.99 4.17 4.60
N SER A 128 -9.69 4.09 3.30
CA SER A 128 -8.32 4.00 2.79
C SER A 128 -7.51 5.27 3.06
N ASN A 129 -8.13 6.45 2.95
CA ASN A 129 -7.49 7.71 3.30
C ASN A 129 -7.11 7.78 4.79
N ILE A 130 -7.95 7.27 5.69
CA ILE A 130 -7.62 7.17 7.13
C ILE A 130 -6.36 6.31 7.32
N LEU A 131 -6.28 5.14 6.68
CA LEU A 131 -5.09 4.29 6.73
C LEU A 131 -3.85 5.02 6.19
N LEU A 132 -3.99 5.75 5.08
CA LEU A 132 -2.92 6.55 4.49
C LEU A 132 -2.40 7.61 5.46
N TYR A 133 -3.29 8.40 6.08
CA TYR A 133 -2.89 9.45 7.03
C TYR A 133 -2.22 8.88 8.28
N ILE A 134 -2.74 7.79 8.84
CA ILE A 134 -2.08 7.13 9.98
C ILE A 134 -0.69 6.61 9.58
N THR A 135 -0.57 5.99 8.41
CA THR A 135 0.71 5.51 7.88
C THR A 135 1.71 6.64 7.71
N ALA A 136 1.28 7.77 7.12
CA ALA A 136 2.13 8.95 6.94
C ALA A 136 2.57 9.53 8.29
N PHE A 137 1.67 9.61 9.26
CA PHE A 137 1.98 10.10 10.61
C PHE A 137 2.99 9.20 11.32
N LEU A 138 2.83 7.87 11.24
CA LEU A 138 3.79 6.92 11.78
C LEU A 138 5.17 7.07 11.14
N MET A 139 5.23 7.30 9.82
CA MET A 139 6.48 7.52 9.11
C MET A 139 7.19 8.79 9.59
N VAL A 140 6.45 9.89 9.79
CA VAL A 140 7.01 11.14 10.33
C VAL A 140 7.60 10.90 11.72
N ILE A 141 6.90 10.18 12.60
CA ILE A 141 7.42 9.83 13.94
C ILE A 141 8.74 9.06 13.83
N ILE A 142 8.81 8.04 12.97
CA ILE A 142 10.02 7.24 12.79
C ILE A 142 11.18 8.12 12.33
N VAL A 143 10.95 8.98 11.33
CA VAL A 143 12.01 9.89 10.83
C VAL A 143 12.50 10.84 11.91
N LEU A 144 11.60 11.41 12.71
CA LEU A 144 11.96 12.30 13.82
C LEU A 144 12.75 11.57 14.90
N LEU A 145 12.36 10.33 15.24
CA LEU A 145 13.10 9.49 16.20
C LEU A 145 14.50 9.15 15.71
N ILE A 146 14.64 8.75 14.43
CA ILE A 146 15.95 8.48 13.83
C ILE A 146 16.81 9.73 13.88
N ARG A 147 16.28 10.90 13.50
CA ARG A 147 16.99 12.18 13.56
C ARG A 147 17.46 12.51 14.97
N LEU A 148 16.59 12.32 15.96
CA LEU A 148 16.93 12.55 17.37
C LEU A 148 18.07 11.64 17.84
N ILE A 149 18.00 10.34 17.52
CA ILE A 149 19.05 9.36 17.86
C ILE A 149 20.39 9.76 17.25
N ILE A 150 20.40 10.12 15.95
CA ILE A 150 21.63 10.57 15.28
C ILE A 150 22.20 11.82 15.96
N MET A 151 21.34 12.79 16.31
CA MET A 151 21.76 14.02 16.96
C MET A 151 22.35 13.78 18.35
N LEU A 152 21.83 12.79 19.09
CA LEU A 152 22.36 12.40 20.40
C LEU A 152 23.65 11.57 20.30
N ALA A 153 23.81 10.77 19.24
CA ALA A 153 25.00 9.95 19.04
C ALA A 153 26.23 10.74 18.52
N VAL A 154 25.99 11.87 17.86
CA VAL A 154 27.06 12.74 17.30
C VAL A 154 27.49 13.84 18.28
N ARG A 155 26.82 13.95 19.42
CA ARG A 155 27.11 14.91 20.47
C ARG A 155 28.05 14.33 21.51
#